data_f253f580ab0e02d86f6f7f9f00add8d3
#
_entry.id   f253f580ab0e02d86f6f7f9f00add8d3
#
_cell.length_a   1.000
_cell.length_b   1.000
_cell.length_c   1.000
_cell.angle_alpha   90.00
_cell.angle_beta   90.00
_cell.angle_gamma   90.00
#
_symmetry.space_group_name_H-M   'P 1'
#
loop_
_entity.id
_entity.type
_entity.pdbx_description
1 polymer ?
#
loop_
_entity_poly.entity_id
_entity_poly.type
_entity_poly.pdbx_seq_one_letter_code
_entity_poly.pdbx_strand_id
1 'polypeptide(L)'
;MANLPSKEDFQPNVCWVVALKCEAKPLIEMFNLQCISNILNFPIYINIETGYALVISGIGVANAAAAATYLKTFFDVQSYAAWVNFGVAGYYAEPIGQLYQAVKVHDQARNKSYFPGVRLSKILASETLHTVAQPERSYLQPVLFDMEASGFC
;
A
#
# COMPACT_ATOMS: atom_id res chain seq x y z
N MET A 1 4.35 -23.64 -18.27
CA MET A 1 4.85 -22.54 -17.42
C MET A 1 4.92 -21.33 -18.32
N ALA A 2 4.10 -20.32 -18.09
CA ALA A 2 4.22 -19.07 -18.82
C ALA A 2 5.60 -18.46 -18.52
N ASN A 3 6.32 -18.05 -19.55
CA ASN A 3 7.57 -17.31 -19.38
C ASN A 3 7.26 -16.06 -18.58
N LEU A 4 7.75 -15.98 -17.34
CA LEU A 4 7.70 -14.75 -16.56
C LEU A 4 8.44 -13.66 -17.35
N PRO A 5 7.89 -12.45 -17.47
CA PRO A 5 8.59 -11.37 -18.16
C PRO A 5 9.94 -11.12 -17.49
N SER A 6 10.95 -10.85 -18.29
CA SER A 6 12.21 -10.37 -17.75
C SER A 6 11.97 -9.03 -17.05
N LYS A 7 12.82 -8.68 -16.10
CA LYS A 7 12.75 -7.37 -15.43
C LYS A 7 12.83 -6.20 -16.41
N GLU A 8 13.37 -6.43 -17.59
CA GLU A 8 13.56 -5.44 -18.65
C GLU A 8 12.30 -5.22 -19.48
N ASP A 9 11.37 -6.19 -19.49
CA ASP A 9 10.19 -6.17 -20.34
C ASP A 9 8.92 -5.62 -19.65
N PHE A 10 8.97 -5.40 -18.32
CA PHE A 10 7.81 -4.93 -17.57
C PHE A 10 8.12 -3.68 -16.76
N GLN A 11 7.43 -2.60 -17.09
CA GLN A 11 7.49 -1.33 -16.36
C GLN A 11 6.09 -1.04 -15.75
N PRO A 12 5.94 -1.13 -14.42
CA PRO A 12 4.65 -0.87 -13.81
C PRO A 12 4.26 0.60 -13.87
N ASN A 13 2.99 0.85 -14.20
CA ASN A 13 2.36 2.17 -14.15
C ASN A 13 1.76 2.46 -12.77
N VAL A 14 1.34 1.41 -12.06
CA VAL A 14 0.79 1.50 -10.70
C VAL A 14 1.43 0.42 -9.83
N CYS A 15 1.97 0.85 -8.70
CA CYS A 15 2.57 0.00 -7.68
C CYS A 15 1.74 0.05 -6.41
N TRP A 16 1.22 -1.12 -6.00
CA TRP A 16 0.48 -1.29 -4.76
C TRP A 16 1.37 -1.86 -3.67
N VAL A 17 1.32 -1.27 -2.48
CA VAL A 17 1.91 -1.84 -1.27
C VAL A 17 0.76 -2.18 -0.33
N VAL A 18 0.66 -3.44 0.07
CA VAL A 18 -0.44 -3.96 0.89
C VAL A 18 0.14 -4.81 2.01
N ALA A 19 -0.33 -4.60 3.24
CA ALA A 19 0.27 -5.27 4.39
C ALA A 19 -0.07 -6.75 4.45
N LEU A 20 -1.32 -7.12 4.27
CA LEU A 20 -1.81 -8.47 4.50
C LEU A 20 -2.35 -9.14 3.23
N LYS A 21 -2.16 -10.46 3.15
CA LYS A 21 -2.66 -11.24 2.02
C LYS A 21 -4.19 -11.15 1.88
N CYS A 22 -4.92 -11.07 2.98
CA CYS A 22 -6.38 -10.94 2.96
C CYS A 22 -6.83 -9.58 2.38
N GLU A 23 -6.08 -8.52 2.61
CA GLU A 23 -6.30 -7.20 2.03
C GLU A 23 -5.92 -7.14 0.55
N ALA A 24 -4.84 -7.84 0.17
CA ALA A 24 -4.36 -7.92 -1.21
C ALA A 24 -5.28 -8.77 -2.10
N LYS A 25 -5.93 -9.79 -1.54
CA LYS A 25 -6.73 -10.77 -2.30
C LYS A 25 -7.77 -10.13 -3.22
N PRO A 26 -8.61 -9.17 -2.78
CA PRO A 26 -9.57 -8.51 -3.67
C PRO A 26 -8.91 -7.79 -4.86
N LEU A 27 -7.75 -7.15 -4.64
CA LEU A 27 -7.01 -6.48 -5.70
C LEU A 27 -6.40 -7.48 -6.68
N ILE A 28 -5.83 -8.58 -6.16
CA ILE A 28 -5.26 -9.65 -6.97
C ILE A 28 -6.32 -10.25 -7.89
N GLU A 29 -7.51 -10.53 -7.35
CA GLU A 29 -8.63 -11.09 -8.12
C GLU A 29 -9.20 -10.07 -9.11
N MET A 30 -9.47 -8.84 -8.68
CA MET A 30 -10.05 -7.78 -9.52
C MET A 30 -9.17 -7.42 -10.71
N PHE A 31 -7.86 -7.34 -10.50
CA PHE A 31 -6.90 -6.94 -11.53
C PHE A 31 -6.18 -8.12 -12.18
N ASN A 32 -6.60 -9.37 -11.90
CA ASN A 32 -6.02 -10.59 -12.44
C ASN A 32 -4.48 -10.63 -12.31
N LEU A 33 -3.99 -10.31 -11.10
CA LEU A 33 -2.55 -10.26 -10.85
C LEU A 33 -1.99 -11.67 -10.65
N GLN A 34 -0.85 -11.97 -11.28
CA GLN A 34 -0.15 -13.23 -11.20
C GLN A 34 1.08 -13.13 -10.28
N CYS A 35 1.24 -14.10 -9.37
CA CYS A 35 2.42 -14.15 -8.50
C CYS A 35 3.67 -14.51 -9.33
N ILE A 36 4.68 -13.66 -9.29
CA ILE A 36 5.94 -13.86 -10.02
C ILE A 36 7.14 -14.07 -9.12
N SER A 37 7.07 -13.66 -7.88
CA SER A 37 8.17 -13.78 -6.91
C SER A 37 7.63 -13.89 -5.51
N ASN A 38 8.30 -14.70 -4.69
CA ASN A 38 8.06 -14.81 -3.24
C ASN A 38 9.41 -14.85 -2.51
N ILE A 39 10.36 -14.06 -2.98
CA ILE A 39 11.69 -13.95 -2.39
C ILE A 39 11.62 -12.92 -1.25
N LEU A 40 12.44 -13.10 -0.22
CA LEU A 40 12.55 -12.21 0.95
C LEU A 40 11.24 -12.03 1.74
N ASN A 41 10.28 -12.96 1.62
CA ASN A 41 8.95 -12.86 2.23
C ASN A 41 8.12 -11.64 1.76
N PHE A 42 8.45 -11.06 0.61
CA PHE A 42 7.68 -10.02 -0.05
C PHE A 42 7.13 -10.54 -1.38
N PRO A 43 5.99 -11.27 -1.37
CA PRO A 43 5.37 -11.76 -2.59
C PRO A 43 5.04 -10.61 -3.54
N ILE A 44 5.46 -10.75 -4.80
CA ILE A 44 5.17 -9.80 -5.88
C ILE A 44 4.17 -10.41 -6.84
N TYR A 45 3.14 -9.64 -7.15
CA TYR A 45 2.10 -9.97 -8.12
C TYR A 45 2.07 -8.90 -9.21
N ILE A 46 1.88 -9.31 -10.46
CA ILE A 46 1.79 -8.37 -11.60
C ILE A 46 0.67 -8.75 -12.56
N ASN A 47 0.23 -7.76 -13.33
CA ASN A 47 -0.49 -7.95 -14.58
C ASN A 47 0.19 -7.09 -15.65
N ILE A 48 0.74 -7.76 -16.67
CA ILE A 48 1.52 -7.13 -17.74
C ILE A 48 0.63 -6.24 -18.62
N GLU A 49 -0.61 -6.68 -18.88
CA GLU A 49 -1.54 -5.97 -19.75
C GLU A 49 -1.98 -4.62 -19.16
N THR A 50 -2.18 -4.58 -17.85
CA THR A 50 -2.60 -3.36 -17.15
C THR A 50 -1.44 -2.51 -16.66
N GLY A 51 -0.23 -3.07 -16.61
CA GLY A 51 0.93 -2.41 -16.02
C GLY A 51 0.84 -2.28 -14.50
N TYR A 52 0.14 -3.20 -13.82
CA TYR A 52 -0.02 -3.17 -12.37
C TYR A 52 0.95 -4.11 -11.68
N ALA A 53 1.56 -3.63 -10.61
CA ALA A 53 2.38 -4.42 -9.69
C ALA A 53 1.88 -4.26 -8.26
N LEU A 54 1.91 -5.35 -7.49
CA LEU A 54 1.53 -5.35 -6.08
C LEU A 54 2.57 -6.14 -5.29
N VAL A 55 2.96 -5.61 -4.14
CA VAL A 55 3.80 -6.31 -3.17
C VAL A 55 3.06 -6.43 -1.84
N ILE A 56 3.14 -7.62 -1.21
CA ILE A 56 2.64 -7.83 0.15
C ILE A 56 3.81 -7.58 1.10
N SER A 57 3.67 -6.58 1.96
CA SER A 57 4.76 -6.12 2.81
C SER A 57 4.86 -6.85 4.16
N GLY A 58 3.76 -7.34 4.68
CA GLY A 58 3.64 -7.63 6.11
C GLY A 58 3.36 -6.36 6.90
N ILE A 59 3.07 -6.54 8.20
CA ILE A 59 2.68 -5.46 9.11
C ILE A 59 3.88 -4.62 9.53
N GLY A 60 3.69 -3.31 9.60
CA GLY A 60 4.60 -2.35 10.24
C GLY A 60 5.40 -1.50 9.28
N VAL A 61 5.79 -0.33 9.79
CA VAL A 61 6.50 0.75 9.07
C VAL A 61 7.76 0.24 8.35
N ALA A 62 8.58 -0.58 9.04
CA ALA A 62 9.82 -1.09 8.46
C ALA A 62 9.56 -2.04 7.28
N ASN A 63 8.56 -2.91 7.41
CA ASN A 63 8.17 -3.85 6.36
C ASN A 63 7.61 -3.12 5.14
N ALA A 64 6.74 -2.13 5.35
CA ALA A 64 6.20 -1.31 4.27
C ALA A 64 7.30 -0.59 3.48
N ALA A 65 8.26 0.04 4.19
CA ALA A 65 9.40 0.70 3.57
C ALA A 65 10.30 -0.27 2.79
N ALA A 66 10.60 -1.44 3.37
CA ALA A 66 11.43 -2.46 2.74
C ALA A 66 10.75 -3.03 1.49
N ALA A 67 9.46 -3.35 1.57
CA ALA A 67 8.69 -3.90 0.44
C ALA A 67 8.56 -2.89 -0.70
N ALA A 68 8.28 -1.62 -0.41
CA ALA A 68 8.23 -0.57 -1.42
C ALA A 68 9.59 -0.40 -2.13
N THR A 69 10.68 -0.35 -1.36
CA THR A 69 12.04 -0.29 -1.90
C THR A 69 12.38 -1.53 -2.73
N TYR A 70 12.00 -2.71 -2.25
CA TYR A 70 12.22 -3.96 -2.97
C TYR A 70 11.48 -3.96 -4.31
N LEU A 71 10.19 -3.60 -4.33
CA LEU A 71 9.40 -3.54 -5.57
C LEU A 71 10.01 -2.51 -6.55
N LYS A 72 10.41 -1.34 -6.04
CA LYS A 72 11.06 -0.29 -6.84
C LYS A 72 12.33 -0.79 -7.51
N THR A 73 13.21 -1.45 -6.77
CA THR A 73 14.48 -1.94 -7.30
C THR A 73 14.32 -3.19 -8.14
N PHE A 74 13.30 -4.01 -7.85
CA PHE A 74 13.03 -5.24 -8.61
C PHE A 74 12.71 -4.96 -10.07
N PHE A 75 11.92 -3.92 -10.36
CA PHE A 75 11.52 -3.52 -11.71
C PHE A 75 12.20 -2.23 -12.21
N ASP A 76 13.11 -1.63 -11.45
CA ASP A 76 13.62 -0.29 -11.75
C ASP A 76 12.48 0.72 -12.02
N VAL A 77 11.48 0.73 -11.11
CA VAL A 77 10.22 1.48 -11.31
C VAL A 77 10.51 2.94 -11.56
N GLN A 78 9.99 3.45 -12.66
CA GLN A 78 10.21 4.81 -13.12
C GLN A 78 9.42 5.83 -12.28
N SER A 79 9.87 7.09 -12.31
CA SER A 79 9.30 8.17 -11.49
C SER A 79 7.86 8.56 -11.85
N TYR A 80 7.38 8.18 -13.03
CA TYR A 80 6.00 8.43 -13.45
C TYR A 80 4.98 7.43 -12.90
N ALA A 81 5.44 6.30 -12.34
CA ALA A 81 4.54 5.30 -11.79
C ALA A 81 3.80 5.84 -10.56
N ALA A 82 2.51 5.56 -10.48
CA ALA A 82 1.72 5.86 -9.31
C ALA A 82 1.96 4.83 -8.22
N TRP A 83 2.11 5.29 -6.98
CA TRP A 83 2.29 4.43 -5.81
C TRP A 83 1.09 4.54 -4.88
N VAL A 84 0.56 3.41 -4.44
CA VAL A 84 -0.62 3.34 -3.58
C VAL A 84 -0.35 2.39 -2.41
N ASN A 85 -0.43 2.90 -1.19
CA ASN A 85 -0.56 2.07 0.01
C ASN A 85 -2.05 1.82 0.24
N PHE A 86 -2.46 0.55 0.27
CA PHE A 86 -3.84 0.15 0.44
C PHE A 86 -3.96 -0.87 1.57
N GLY A 87 -4.91 -0.65 2.47
CA GLY A 87 -5.13 -1.55 3.60
C GLY A 87 -6.34 -1.15 4.43
N VAL A 88 -6.56 -1.88 5.51
CA VAL A 88 -7.61 -1.61 6.50
C VAL A 88 -7.06 -0.69 7.58
N ALA A 89 -7.83 0.31 7.96
CA ALA A 89 -7.52 1.21 9.06
C ALA A 89 -8.60 1.15 10.14
N GLY A 90 -8.18 1.33 11.38
CA GLY A 90 -9.13 1.53 12.47
C GLY A 90 -9.69 2.93 12.46
N TYR A 91 -10.97 3.09 12.84
CA TYR A 91 -11.64 4.38 12.88
C TYR A 91 -12.70 4.42 13.99
N TYR A 92 -12.98 5.61 14.54
CA TYR A 92 -13.89 5.78 15.68
C TYR A 92 -15.37 5.74 15.31
N ALA A 93 -15.70 5.95 14.04
CA ALA A 93 -17.06 6.07 13.56
C ALA A 93 -17.45 4.95 12.60
N GLU A 94 -18.73 4.69 12.51
CA GLU A 94 -19.34 3.81 11.51
C GLU A 94 -19.85 4.62 10.31
N PRO A 95 -20.11 3.95 9.17
CA PRO A 95 -20.14 2.50 8.96
C PRO A 95 -18.77 1.86 8.67
N ILE A 96 -18.63 0.59 9.13
CA ILE A 96 -17.47 -0.26 8.80
C ILE A 96 -17.44 -0.52 7.28
N GLY A 97 -16.25 -0.49 6.70
CA GLY A 97 -16.05 -0.76 5.28
C GLY A 97 -16.16 0.48 4.38
N GLN A 98 -16.28 1.67 4.98
CA GLN A 98 -16.19 2.91 4.21
C GLN A 98 -14.78 3.14 3.70
N LEU A 99 -14.67 3.60 2.44
CA LEU A 99 -13.40 3.91 1.82
C LEU A 99 -13.00 5.37 2.11
N TYR A 100 -11.77 5.54 2.56
CA TYR A 100 -11.16 6.84 2.81
C TYR A 100 -9.87 6.99 2.01
N GLN A 101 -9.50 8.23 1.70
CA GLN A 101 -8.16 8.58 1.26
C GLN A 101 -7.46 9.40 2.34
N ALA A 102 -6.22 9.04 2.67
CA ALA A 102 -5.40 9.81 3.59
C ALA A 102 -4.92 11.09 2.90
N VAL A 103 -5.19 12.26 3.49
CA VAL A 103 -4.66 13.55 3.02
C VAL A 103 -3.48 14.01 3.87
N LYS A 104 -3.28 13.39 5.02
CA LYS A 104 -2.16 13.56 5.91
C LYS A 104 -1.87 12.22 6.59
N VAL A 105 -0.61 11.82 6.59
CA VAL A 105 -0.12 10.66 7.36
C VAL A 105 0.75 11.19 8.49
N HIS A 106 0.40 10.88 9.74
CA HIS A 106 1.16 11.30 10.92
C HIS A 106 1.81 10.09 11.59
N ASP A 107 3.13 10.02 11.55
CA ASP A 107 3.92 9.04 12.28
C ASP A 107 3.98 9.44 13.76
N GLN A 108 3.26 8.72 14.62
CA GLN A 108 3.22 9.05 16.04
C GLN A 108 4.56 8.80 16.73
N ALA A 109 5.30 7.77 16.32
CA ALA A 109 6.58 7.41 16.94
C ALA A 109 7.68 8.46 16.68
N ARG A 110 7.66 9.04 15.46
CA ARG A 110 8.64 10.04 15.03
C ARG A 110 8.16 11.48 15.16
N ASN A 111 6.88 11.68 15.49
CA ASN A 111 6.19 12.98 15.48
C ASN A 111 6.38 13.73 14.15
N LYS A 112 6.25 13.01 13.03
CA LYS A 112 6.44 13.53 11.68
C LYS A 112 5.19 13.36 10.84
N SER A 113 4.88 14.37 10.02
CA SER A 113 3.73 14.33 9.12
C SER A 113 4.18 14.32 7.66
N TYR A 114 3.47 13.57 6.85
CA TYR A 114 3.63 13.47 5.41
C TYR A 114 2.31 13.85 4.74
N PHE A 115 2.38 14.45 3.57
CA PHE A 115 1.22 14.90 2.82
C PHE A 115 1.28 14.24 1.44
N PRO A 116 0.42 13.23 1.17
CA PRO A 116 0.36 12.61 -0.15
C PRO A 116 0.13 13.65 -1.25
N GLY A 117 0.98 13.62 -2.28
CA GLY A 117 0.93 14.59 -3.38
C GLY A 117 -0.24 14.37 -4.35
N VAL A 118 -0.90 13.21 -4.28
CA VAL A 118 -1.99 12.82 -5.18
C VAL A 118 -3.28 12.64 -4.39
N ARG A 119 -4.34 13.29 -4.86
CA ARG A 119 -5.69 13.04 -4.40
C ARG A 119 -6.38 12.13 -5.39
N LEU A 120 -6.72 10.91 -4.96
CA LEU A 120 -7.28 9.87 -5.84
C LEU A 120 -8.66 10.26 -6.39
N SER A 121 -9.51 10.85 -5.57
CA SER A 121 -10.85 11.27 -5.97
C SER A 121 -11.39 12.38 -5.08
N LYS A 122 -12.17 13.30 -5.66
CA LYS A 122 -12.93 14.31 -4.89
C LYS A 122 -14.16 13.71 -4.19
N ILE A 123 -14.60 12.53 -4.62
CA ILE A 123 -15.79 11.83 -4.10
C ILE A 123 -15.44 11.03 -2.85
N LEU A 124 -14.20 10.54 -2.74
CA LEU A 124 -13.77 9.80 -1.56
C LEU A 124 -13.67 10.71 -0.34
N ALA A 125 -14.17 10.23 0.77
CA ALA A 125 -13.95 10.87 2.07
C ALA A 125 -12.46 10.99 2.33
N SER A 126 -12.03 12.13 2.83
CA SER A 126 -10.64 12.44 3.10
C SER A 126 -10.42 12.56 4.60
N GLU A 127 -9.39 11.89 5.13
CA GLU A 127 -9.13 11.88 6.55
C GLU A 127 -7.62 11.93 6.86
N THR A 128 -7.28 12.29 8.08
CA THR A 128 -5.92 12.13 8.62
C THR A 128 -5.72 10.69 9.05
N LEU A 129 -4.57 10.11 8.71
CA LEU A 129 -4.15 8.77 9.09
C LEU A 129 -2.99 8.86 10.09
N HIS A 130 -3.15 8.25 11.24
CA HIS A 130 -2.08 8.10 12.23
C HIS A 130 -1.44 6.72 12.10
N THR A 131 -0.15 6.68 11.81
CA THR A 131 0.62 5.44 11.84
C THR A 131 1.16 5.21 13.25
N VAL A 132 0.81 4.06 13.83
CA VAL A 132 1.12 3.65 15.20
C VAL A 132 1.98 2.39 15.20
N ALA A 133 2.80 2.20 16.26
CA ALA A 133 3.66 1.03 16.40
C ALA A 133 2.92 -0.23 16.90
N GLN A 134 1.77 -0.05 17.53
CA GLN A 134 0.92 -1.12 18.05
C GLN A 134 -0.53 -0.83 17.67
N PRO A 135 -1.37 -1.87 17.48
CA PRO A 135 -2.77 -1.66 17.17
C PRO A 135 -3.47 -0.77 18.20
N GLU A 136 -4.13 0.29 17.73
CA GLU A 136 -4.95 1.13 18.60
C GLU A 136 -6.16 0.33 19.10
N ARG A 137 -6.52 0.52 20.37
CA ARG A 137 -7.65 -0.19 21.00
C ARG A 137 -8.80 0.72 21.38
N SER A 138 -8.54 2.02 21.44
CA SER A 138 -9.53 3.03 21.82
C SER A 138 -9.53 4.17 20.81
N TYR A 139 -10.48 4.11 19.89
CA TYR A 139 -10.63 5.11 18.84
C TYR A 139 -11.37 6.34 19.36
N LEU A 140 -10.68 7.22 20.10
CA LEU A 140 -11.29 8.40 20.72
C LEU A 140 -11.20 9.68 19.86
N GLN A 141 -10.44 9.62 18.77
CA GLN A 141 -10.22 10.76 17.88
C GLN A 141 -10.78 10.51 16.48
N PRO A 142 -11.26 11.53 15.77
CA PRO A 142 -11.77 11.40 14.41
C PRO A 142 -10.62 11.31 13.39
N VAL A 143 -9.76 10.31 13.54
CA VAL A 143 -8.64 10.01 12.66
C VAL A 143 -8.59 8.52 12.38
N LEU A 144 -8.03 8.14 11.25
CA LEU A 144 -7.75 6.75 10.91
C LEU A 144 -6.47 6.29 11.61
N PHE A 145 -6.36 5.00 11.89
CA PHE A 145 -5.17 4.39 12.47
C PHE A 145 -4.71 3.19 11.64
N ASP A 146 -3.43 3.17 11.30
CA ASP A 146 -2.74 2.05 10.67
C ASP A 146 -1.38 1.79 11.30
N MET A 147 -0.62 0.85 10.73
CA MET A 147 0.72 0.51 11.20
C MET A 147 1.79 0.62 10.10
N GLU A 148 1.47 1.06 8.90
CA GLU A 148 2.31 0.95 7.71
C GLU A 148 2.58 2.27 6.98
N ALA A 149 1.59 3.15 6.88
CA ALA A 149 1.57 4.25 5.93
C ALA A 149 2.78 5.19 6.02
N SER A 150 3.29 5.47 7.22
CA SER A 150 4.47 6.33 7.36
C SER A 150 5.76 5.71 6.82
N GLY A 151 5.83 4.38 6.70
CA GLY A 151 6.94 3.67 6.08
C GLY A 151 6.89 3.70 4.57
N PHE A 152 5.69 3.83 4.02
CA PHE A 152 5.45 3.98 2.60
C PHE A 152 5.74 5.42 2.11
N CYS A 153 5.51 6.45 2.94
CA CYS A 153 5.77 7.86 2.66
C CYS A 153 7.26 8.21 2.70
#